data_1a5f4e32f50fe76ffaaafaaee703fbe3
#
_entry.id   1a5f4e32f50fe76ffaaafaaee703fbe3
#
_cell.length_a   1.000
_cell.length_b   1.000
_cell.length_c   1.000
_cell.angle_alpha   90.00
_cell.angle_beta   90.00
_cell.angle_gamma   90.00
#
_symmetry.space_group_name_H-M   'P 1'
#
loop_
_entity.id
_entity.type
_entity.pdbx_description
1 polymer ?
#
loop_
_entity_poly.entity_id
_entity_poly.type
_entity_poly.pdbx_seq_one_letter_code
_entity_poly.pdbx_strand_id
1 'polypeptide(L)'
;DSNNNVNILIIQNRPGIGDQCLYLKYLHEISQSFNSKITLLTKERSCAKDFLSNDVHLKQIKYFEELGQSNLQLFKWVRENKFNKIFIFHYGIKYPLICKIAGSKQVRFYGVLKKKSDIVKDGYNFTLRCLNKKTIENRFKLVSKVSSEKKNDLVIGIGGSGYQKKWSISKYILLISEL
;
A
#
# COMPACT_ATOMS: atom_id res chain seq x y z
N ASP A 1 5.59 -31.34 -6.91
CA ASP A 1 5.11 -30.16 -6.17
C ASP A 1 4.97 -28.99 -7.13
N SER A 2 3.76 -28.80 -7.65
CA SER A 2 3.45 -27.67 -8.53
C SER A 2 3.50 -26.39 -7.72
N ASN A 3 4.58 -25.62 -7.85
CA ASN A 3 4.65 -24.22 -7.44
C ASN A 3 3.57 -23.43 -8.22
N ASN A 4 2.35 -23.47 -7.73
CA ASN A 4 1.27 -22.60 -8.20
C ASN A 4 1.63 -21.17 -7.78
N ASN A 5 2.38 -20.50 -8.63
CA ASN A 5 2.76 -19.10 -8.45
C ASN A 5 1.46 -18.27 -8.45
N VAL A 6 0.97 -17.93 -7.25
CA VAL A 6 -0.30 -17.23 -7.06
C VAL A 6 -0.13 -15.77 -7.49
N ASN A 7 -0.77 -15.38 -8.58
CA ASN A 7 -0.73 -13.98 -9.05
C ASN A 7 -1.67 -13.12 -8.18
N ILE A 8 -1.08 -12.25 -7.35
CA ILE A 8 -1.78 -11.45 -6.34
C ILE A 8 -1.82 -9.99 -6.74
N LEU A 9 -3.01 -9.40 -6.68
CA LEU A 9 -3.20 -7.96 -6.77
C LEU A 9 -3.64 -7.40 -5.42
N ILE A 10 -3.01 -6.32 -4.98
CA ILE A 10 -3.50 -5.50 -3.88
C ILE A 10 -3.91 -4.14 -4.42
N ILE A 11 -5.13 -3.73 -4.10
CA ILE A 11 -5.66 -2.40 -4.41
C ILE A 11 -5.71 -1.57 -3.14
N GLN A 12 -4.91 -0.51 -3.11
CA GLN A 12 -4.87 0.48 -2.04
C GLN A 12 -4.99 1.88 -2.68
N ASN A 13 -6.13 2.54 -2.55
CA ASN A 13 -6.43 3.77 -3.28
C ASN A 13 -6.29 5.05 -2.44
N ARG A 14 -5.70 4.99 -1.26
CA ARG A 14 -5.39 6.18 -0.46
C ARG A 14 -4.17 6.90 -1.03
N PRO A 15 -4.22 8.24 -1.13
CA PRO A 15 -3.20 8.98 -1.88
C PRO A 15 -1.95 9.35 -1.08
N GLY A 16 -1.93 9.13 0.23
CA GLY A 16 -0.83 9.61 1.07
C GLY A 16 0.37 8.67 1.12
N ILE A 17 1.59 9.21 1.18
CA ILE A 17 2.82 8.44 1.44
C ILE A 17 2.72 7.73 2.79
N GLY A 18 2.27 8.43 3.83
CA GLY A 18 2.06 7.86 5.17
C GLY A 18 1.04 6.73 5.18
N ASP A 19 -0.07 6.86 4.41
CA ASP A 19 -1.03 5.77 4.23
C ASP A 19 -0.34 4.54 3.63
N GLN A 20 0.50 4.73 2.60
CA GLN A 20 1.22 3.63 1.96
C GLN A 20 2.16 2.92 2.95
N CYS A 21 2.88 3.67 3.77
CA CYS A 21 3.75 3.11 4.81
C CYS A 21 2.95 2.28 5.84
N LEU A 22 1.77 2.75 6.25
CA LEU A 22 0.90 2.02 7.19
C LEU A 22 0.43 0.66 6.64
N TYR A 23 0.23 0.57 5.33
CA TYR A 23 -0.23 -0.67 4.68
C TYR A 23 0.89 -1.68 4.38
N LEU A 24 2.16 -1.27 4.39
CA LEU A 24 3.29 -2.15 4.03
C LEU A 24 3.31 -3.46 4.83
N LYS A 25 3.09 -3.40 6.13
CA LYS A 25 3.06 -4.60 6.97
C LYS A 25 2.00 -5.61 6.52
N TYR A 26 0.87 -5.14 6.01
CA TYR A 26 -0.21 -6.00 5.52
C TYR A 26 0.13 -6.60 4.15
N LEU A 27 0.79 -5.82 3.29
CA LEU A 27 1.27 -6.28 1.99
C LEU A 27 2.32 -7.39 2.19
N HIS A 28 3.29 -7.16 3.06
CA HIS A 28 4.33 -8.14 3.37
C HIS A 28 3.74 -9.42 3.97
N GLU A 29 2.79 -9.28 4.90
CA GLU A 29 2.09 -10.42 5.50
C GLU A 29 1.35 -11.27 4.46
N ILE A 30 0.65 -10.63 3.51
CA ILE A 30 -0.02 -11.32 2.40
C ILE A 30 1.01 -12.00 1.50
N SER A 31 2.07 -11.29 1.09
CA SER A 31 3.14 -11.84 0.26
C SER A 31 3.75 -13.11 0.87
N GLN A 32 4.12 -13.04 2.14
CA GLN A 32 4.72 -14.16 2.86
C GLN A 32 3.75 -15.33 3.04
N SER A 33 2.49 -15.06 3.37
CA SER A 33 1.47 -16.09 3.58
C SER A 33 1.18 -16.91 2.32
N PHE A 34 1.38 -16.34 1.15
CA PHE A 34 1.20 -17.04 -0.13
C PHE A 34 2.53 -17.38 -0.82
N ASN A 35 3.66 -17.07 -0.19
CA ASN A 35 5.00 -17.20 -0.78
C ASN A 35 5.05 -16.65 -2.21
N SER A 36 4.49 -15.47 -2.41
CA SER A 36 4.30 -14.90 -3.74
C SER A 36 4.44 -13.38 -3.72
N LYS A 37 5.14 -12.82 -4.71
CA LYS A 37 5.24 -11.37 -4.86
C LYS A 37 3.92 -10.76 -5.31
N ILE A 38 3.68 -9.53 -4.90
CA ILE A 38 2.42 -8.80 -5.08
C ILE A 38 2.56 -7.77 -6.18
N THR A 39 1.52 -7.62 -6.99
CA THR A 39 1.28 -6.41 -7.78
C THR A 39 0.47 -5.43 -6.93
N LEU A 40 0.99 -4.23 -6.73
CA LEU A 40 0.32 -3.15 -6.00
C LEU A 40 -0.30 -2.16 -6.98
N LEU A 41 -1.61 -1.92 -6.87
CA LEU A 41 -2.31 -0.84 -7.56
C LEU A 41 -2.65 0.25 -6.54
N THR A 42 -2.08 1.43 -6.73
CA THR A 42 -2.25 2.57 -5.83
C THR A 42 -2.33 3.88 -6.60
N LYS A 43 -2.40 5.01 -5.91
CA LYS A 43 -2.40 6.34 -6.53
C LYS A 43 -0.97 6.87 -6.69
N GLU A 44 -0.72 7.61 -7.77
CA GLU A 44 0.57 8.24 -8.04
C GLU A 44 1.04 9.15 -6.89
N ARG A 45 0.13 9.90 -6.28
CA ARG A 45 0.41 10.75 -5.12
C ARG A 45 0.96 9.99 -3.90
N SER A 46 0.85 8.67 -3.87
CA SER A 46 1.47 7.84 -2.82
C SER A 46 3.00 7.75 -2.97
N CYS A 47 3.55 8.14 -4.12
CA CYS A 47 4.97 8.02 -4.47
C CYS A 47 5.54 6.61 -4.26
N ALA A 48 4.69 5.58 -4.34
CA ALA A 48 5.08 4.21 -4.01
C ALA A 48 6.25 3.69 -4.84
N LYS A 49 6.34 4.07 -6.12
CA LYS A 49 7.45 3.67 -7.00
C LYS A 49 8.80 4.22 -6.54
N ASP A 50 8.82 5.37 -5.86
CA ASP A 50 10.07 6.04 -5.45
C ASP A 50 10.73 5.31 -4.28
N PHE A 51 9.95 4.87 -3.29
CA PHE A 51 10.50 4.27 -2.07
C PHE A 51 10.28 2.77 -1.93
N LEU A 52 9.41 2.15 -2.76
CA LEU A 52 9.14 0.71 -2.73
C LEU A 52 9.68 -0.05 -3.94
N SER A 53 10.40 0.60 -4.85
CA SER A 53 10.92 -0.05 -6.08
C SER A 53 11.82 -1.25 -5.82
N ASN A 54 12.46 -1.32 -4.65
CA ASN A 54 13.36 -2.41 -4.25
C ASN A 54 12.73 -3.36 -3.23
N ASP A 55 11.45 -3.23 -2.94
CA ASP A 55 10.78 -4.09 -1.98
C ASP A 55 10.69 -5.52 -2.53
N VAL A 56 11.26 -6.47 -1.78
CA VAL A 56 11.37 -7.87 -2.21
C VAL A 56 10.02 -8.57 -2.32
N HIS A 57 9.00 -8.05 -1.64
CA HIS A 57 7.63 -8.58 -1.65
C HIS A 57 6.80 -8.06 -2.82
N LEU A 58 7.28 -7.04 -3.54
CA LEU A 58 6.58 -6.47 -4.67
C LEU A 58 7.14 -6.96 -5.99
N LYS A 59 6.24 -7.36 -6.89
CA LYS A 59 6.53 -7.70 -8.28
C LYS A 59 6.44 -6.47 -9.17
N GLN A 60 5.42 -5.65 -8.93
CA GLN A 60 5.10 -4.48 -9.73
C GLN A 60 4.30 -3.49 -8.92
N ILE A 61 4.53 -2.21 -9.18
CA ILE A 61 3.71 -1.10 -8.70
C ILE A 61 3.07 -0.43 -9.92
N LYS A 62 1.74 -0.32 -9.90
CA LYS A 62 0.94 0.34 -10.94
C LYS A 62 0.15 1.48 -10.32
N TYR A 63 0.05 2.61 -11.01
CA TYR A 63 -0.79 3.71 -10.57
C TYR A 63 -2.14 3.71 -11.28
N PHE A 64 -3.20 4.13 -10.58
CA PHE A 64 -4.52 4.31 -11.19
C PHE A 64 -4.49 5.33 -12.33
N GLU A 65 -3.65 6.34 -12.20
CA GLU A 65 -3.43 7.40 -13.19
C GLU A 65 -2.90 6.83 -14.52
N GLU A 66 -2.04 5.83 -14.46
CA GLU A 66 -1.54 5.10 -15.64
C GLU A 66 -2.61 4.26 -16.36
N LEU A 67 -3.73 4.00 -15.69
CA LEU A 67 -4.92 3.36 -16.26
C LEU A 67 -5.97 4.41 -16.68
N GLY A 68 -5.57 5.69 -16.80
CA GLY A 68 -6.45 6.80 -17.16
C GLY A 68 -7.63 7.00 -16.20
N GLN A 69 -7.53 6.50 -14.98
CA GLN A 69 -8.59 6.49 -13.96
C GLN A 69 -9.93 5.92 -14.45
N SER A 70 -9.91 5.14 -15.53
CA SER A 70 -11.08 4.57 -16.20
C SER A 70 -11.41 3.18 -15.65
N ASN A 71 -12.69 2.94 -15.38
CA ASN A 71 -13.18 1.62 -14.96
C ASN A 71 -12.97 0.56 -16.04
N LEU A 72 -13.12 0.95 -17.32
CA LEU A 72 -12.91 0.06 -18.47
C LEU A 72 -11.44 -0.34 -18.59
N GLN A 73 -10.51 0.60 -18.42
CA GLN A 73 -9.08 0.31 -18.44
C GLN A 73 -8.67 -0.57 -17.28
N LEU A 74 -9.20 -0.31 -16.09
CA LEU A 74 -8.99 -1.17 -14.92
C LEU A 74 -9.48 -2.60 -15.19
N PHE A 75 -10.69 -2.76 -15.74
CA PHE A 75 -11.25 -4.06 -16.12
C PHE A 75 -10.34 -4.80 -17.10
N LYS A 76 -9.94 -4.14 -18.20
CA LYS A 76 -9.05 -4.72 -19.21
C LYS A 76 -7.73 -5.17 -18.60
N TRP A 77 -7.10 -4.30 -17.80
CA TRP A 77 -5.84 -4.58 -17.16
C TRP A 77 -5.92 -5.75 -16.17
N VAL A 78 -6.96 -5.82 -15.35
CA VAL A 78 -7.17 -6.94 -14.42
C VAL A 78 -7.37 -8.25 -15.18
N ARG A 79 -8.15 -8.23 -16.27
CA ARG A 79 -8.42 -9.40 -17.11
C ARG A 79 -7.17 -9.92 -17.81
N GLU A 80 -6.36 -9.03 -18.37
CA GLU A 80 -5.10 -9.37 -19.06
C GLU A 80 -4.07 -9.98 -18.11
N ASN A 81 -3.97 -9.45 -16.90
CA ASN A 81 -3.01 -9.93 -15.91
C ASN A 81 -3.45 -11.20 -15.17
N LYS A 82 -4.69 -11.66 -15.31
CA LYS A 82 -5.22 -12.93 -14.76
C LYS A 82 -4.91 -13.13 -13.28
N PHE A 83 -5.20 -12.11 -12.45
CA PHE A 83 -4.97 -12.23 -11.01
C PHE A 83 -5.83 -13.31 -10.37
N ASN A 84 -5.19 -14.23 -9.62
CA ASN A 84 -5.88 -15.31 -8.91
C ASN A 84 -6.57 -14.81 -7.65
N LYS A 85 -5.88 -13.93 -6.91
CA LYS A 85 -6.33 -13.35 -5.65
C LYS A 85 -6.22 -11.84 -5.69
N ILE A 86 -7.27 -11.16 -5.27
CA ILE A 86 -7.31 -9.71 -5.18
C ILE A 86 -7.73 -9.29 -3.78
N PHE A 87 -6.93 -8.45 -3.14
CA PHE A 87 -7.19 -7.87 -1.83
C PHE A 87 -7.40 -6.36 -1.99
N ILE A 88 -8.57 -5.86 -1.62
CA ILE A 88 -8.96 -4.47 -1.81
C ILE A 88 -9.10 -3.81 -0.45
N PHE A 89 -8.13 -2.97 -0.10
CA PHE A 89 -8.09 -2.19 1.14
C PHE A 89 -8.97 -0.94 1.04
N HIS A 90 -10.22 -1.17 0.67
CA HIS A 90 -11.19 -0.10 0.48
C HIS A 90 -12.62 -0.60 0.70
N TYR A 91 -13.49 0.31 1.16
CA TYR A 91 -14.94 0.09 1.24
C TYR A 91 -15.61 0.41 -0.10
N GLY A 92 -16.72 -0.26 -0.37
CA GLY A 92 -17.53 -0.07 -1.56
C GLY A 92 -17.45 -1.21 -2.56
N ILE A 93 -18.44 -1.29 -3.42
CA ILE A 93 -18.67 -2.43 -4.32
C ILE A 93 -17.98 -2.26 -5.70
N LYS A 94 -17.58 -1.04 -6.06
CA LYS A 94 -17.07 -0.70 -7.39
C LYS A 94 -15.90 -1.59 -7.82
N TYR A 95 -14.80 -1.56 -7.07
CA TYR A 95 -13.61 -2.34 -7.41
C TYR A 95 -13.81 -3.85 -7.31
N PRO A 96 -14.47 -4.38 -6.27
CA PRO A 96 -14.80 -5.79 -6.20
C PRO A 96 -15.58 -6.29 -7.41
N LEU A 97 -16.58 -5.53 -7.87
CA LEU A 97 -17.39 -5.89 -9.02
C LEU A 97 -16.57 -5.94 -10.31
N ILE A 98 -15.77 -4.90 -10.58
CA ILE A 98 -14.88 -4.86 -11.75
C ILE A 98 -13.94 -6.07 -11.75
N CYS A 99 -13.31 -6.37 -10.62
CA CYS A 99 -12.38 -7.48 -10.50
C CYS A 99 -13.05 -8.85 -10.69
N LYS A 100 -14.27 -9.02 -10.16
CA LYS A 100 -15.08 -10.23 -10.34
C LYS A 100 -15.45 -10.46 -11.81
N ILE A 101 -15.98 -9.43 -12.48
CA ILE A 101 -16.36 -9.50 -13.89
C ILE A 101 -15.11 -9.72 -14.77
N ALA A 102 -13.95 -9.21 -14.39
CA ALA A 102 -12.69 -9.47 -15.07
C ALA A 102 -12.20 -10.93 -14.94
N GLY A 103 -12.88 -11.78 -14.16
CA GLY A 103 -12.60 -13.22 -14.06
C GLY A 103 -11.71 -13.61 -12.88
N SER A 104 -11.47 -12.72 -11.92
CA SER A 104 -10.67 -13.07 -10.74
C SER A 104 -11.39 -14.05 -9.83
N LYS A 105 -10.73 -15.17 -9.48
CA LYS A 105 -11.33 -16.26 -8.69
C LYS A 105 -11.65 -15.84 -7.25
N GLN A 106 -10.73 -15.12 -6.61
CA GLN A 106 -10.88 -14.70 -5.21
C GLN A 106 -10.71 -13.19 -5.08
N VAL A 107 -11.79 -12.51 -4.75
CA VAL A 107 -11.78 -11.05 -4.47
C VAL A 107 -12.22 -10.84 -3.04
N ARG A 108 -11.37 -10.24 -2.22
CA ARG A 108 -11.60 -9.86 -0.83
C ARG A 108 -11.55 -8.35 -0.70
N PHE A 109 -12.43 -7.76 0.08
CA PHE A 109 -12.48 -6.31 0.31
C PHE A 109 -13.04 -6.01 1.71
N TYR A 110 -12.93 -4.76 2.15
CA TYR A 110 -13.36 -4.36 3.50
C TYR A 110 -14.84 -4.62 3.78
N GLY A 111 -15.70 -4.28 2.83
CA GLY A 111 -17.16 -4.38 2.90
C GLY A 111 -17.84 -3.30 2.06
N VAL A 112 -19.17 -3.38 1.95
CA VAL A 112 -19.95 -2.46 1.12
C VAL A 112 -20.07 -1.09 1.78
N LEU A 113 -20.44 -1.08 3.06
CA LEU A 113 -20.71 0.14 3.82
C LEU A 113 -19.47 0.60 4.58
N LYS A 114 -19.10 1.87 4.39
CA LYS A 114 -18.05 2.51 5.17
C LYS A 114 -18.56 2.76 6.58
N LYS A 115 -17.97 2.09 7.56
CA LYS A 115 -18.16 2.42 8.97
C LYS A 115 -17.19 3.54 9.37
N LYS A 116 -17.47 4.23 10.48
CA LYS A 116 -16.51 5.17 11.10
C LYS A 116 -15.24 4.37 11.40
N SER A 117 -14.17 4.61 10.66
CA SER A 117 -13.07 3.64 10.54
C SER A 117 -11.76 4.22 11.03
N ASP A 118 -11.06 3.41 11.78
CA ASP A 118 -9.62 3.54 12.03
C ASP A 118 -8.88 2.77 10.94
N ILE A 119 -8.08 3.49 10.15
CA ILE A 119 -7.36 2.95 8.98
C ILE A 119 -6.48 1.75 9.37
N VAL A 120 -5.78 1.86 10.48
CA VAL A 120 -4.84 0.84 10.97
C VAL A 120 -5.62 -0.39 11.42
N LYS A 121 -6.68 -0.18 12.22
CA LYS A 121 -7.54 -1.26 12.74
C LYS A 121 -8.27 -2.00 11.61
N ASP A 122 -8.78 -1.26 10.62
CA ASP A 122 -9.46 -1.87 9.48
C ASP A 122 -8.51 -2.72 8.64
N GLY A 123 -7.31 -2.20 8.33
CA GLY A 123 -6.29 -2.94 7.61
C GLY A 123 -5.84 -4.20 8.36
N TYR A 124 -5.65 -4.10 9.66
CA TYR A 124 -5.28 -5.21 10.53
C TYR A 124 -6.34 -6.31 10.52
N ASN A 125 -7.58 -5.97 10.86
CA ASN A 125 -8.68 -6.92 10.93
C ASN A 125 -9.00 -7.56 9.58
N PHE A 126 -8.91 -6.77 8.50
CA PHE A 126 -9.10 -7.28 7.14
C PHE A 126 -8.05 -8.34 6.79
N THR A 127 -6.78 -8.04 7.06
CA THR A 127 -5.68 -8.96 6.76
C THR A 127 -5.80 -10.26 7.57
N LEU A 128 -6.09 -10.17 8.86
CA LEU A 128 -6.34 -11.34 9.72
C LEU A 128 -7.45 -12.23 9.14
N ARG A 129 -8.59 -11.61 8.79
CA ARG A 129 -9.74 -12.32 8.22
C ARG A 129 -9.41 -12.97 6.87
N CYS A 130 -8.64 -12.28 6.02
CA CYS A 130 -8.28 -12.80 4.70
C CYS A 130 -7.31 -13.97 4.78
N LEU A 131 -6.42 -13.96 5.76
CA LEU A 131 -5.38 -14.97 5.94
C LEU A 131 -5.76 -16.07 6.96
N ASN A 132 -6.91 -15.91 7.61
CA ASN A 132 -7.33 -16.78 8.73
C ASN A 132 -6.27 -16.88 9.84
N LYS A 133 -5.66 -15.73 10.18
CA LYS A 133 -4.64 -15.62 11.24
C LYS A 133 -5.20 -14.93 12.47
N LYS A 134 -4.59 -15.19 13.64
CA LYS A 134 -4.93 -14.52 14.90
C LYS A 134 -4.13 -13.25 15.12
N THR A 135 -2.91 -13.19 14.60
CA THR A 135 -1.96 -12.07 14.77
C THR A 135 -1.22 -11.79 13.47
N ILE A 136 -0.74 -10.56 13.32
CA ILE A 136 0.21 -10.15 12.28
C ILE A 136 1.53 -9.87 12.98
N GLU A 137 2.54 -10.68 12.71
CA GLU A 137 3.85 -10.58 13.36
C GLU A 137 4.85 -9.73 12.58
N ASN A 138 4.57 -9.48 11.29
CA ASN A 138 5.50 -8.79 10.43
C ASN A 138 5.72 -7.33 10.84
N ARG A 139 7.00 -7.04 11.10
CA ARG A 139 7.53 -5.67 11.11
C ARG A 139 8.05 -5.39 9.71
N PHE A 140 7.44 -4.45 9.00
CA PHE A 140 7.96 -4.04 7.70
C PHE A 140 9.34 -3.39 7.84
N LYS A 141 10.19 -3.61 6.85
CA LYS A 141 11.46 -2.89 6.68
C LYS A 141 11.43 -2.24 5.30
N LEU A 142 11.71 -0.94 5.26
CA LEU A 142 11.99 -0.26 4.00
C LEU A 142 13.41 -0.64 3.56
N VAL A 143 13.54 -1.07 2.32
CA VAL A 143 14.85 -1.34 1.72
C VAL A 143 15.39 -0.03 1.16
N SER A 144 16.41 0.52 1.80
CA SER A 144 17.10 1.71 1.30
C SER A 144 18.15 1.34 0.26
N LYS A 145 18.25 2.17 -0.79
CA LYS A 145 19.37 2.12 -1.75
C LYS A 145 20.61 2.85 -1.25
N VAL A 146 20.49 3.61 -0.16
CA VAL A 146 21.55 4.48 0.32
C VAL A 146 22.62 3.64 1.01
N SER A 147 23.87 3.82 0.59
CA SER A 147 25.04 3.27 1.28
C SER A 147 25.03 3.70 2.74
N SER A 148 25.41 2.79 3.61
CA SER A 148 25.40 2.94 5.07
C SER A 148 26.52 3.85 5.61
N GLU A 149 26.99 4.85 4.88
CA GLU A 149 27.83 5.88 5.45
C GLU A 149 27.02 6.63 6.51
N LYS A 150 27.32 6.34 7.76
CA LYS A 150 26.78 7.09 8.89
C LYS A 150 27.34 8.51 8.80
N LYS A 151 26.54 9.43 8.30
CA LYS A 151 26.80 10.86 8.41
C LYS A 151 26.20 11.35 9.71
N ASN A 152 26.93 12.19 10.42
CA ASN A 152 26.42 12.89 11.60
C ASN A 152 25.56 14.09 11.16
N ASP A 153 24.59 13.84 10.27
CA ASP A 153 23.69 14.87 9.76
C ASP A 153 22.44 14.95 10.63
N LEU A 154 22.07 16.15 11.05
CA LEU A 154 20.78 16.42 11.68
C LEU A 154 19.77 16.75 10.59
N VAL A 155 18.71 15.94 10.48
CA VAL A 155 17.63 16.18 9.53
C VAL A 155 16.39 16.70 10.26
N ILE A 156 15.96 17.90 9.92
CA ILE A 156 14.78 18.54 10.51
C ILE A 156 13.64 18.52 9.50
N GLY A 157 12.55 17.81 9.81
CA GLY A 157 11.34 17.78 8.99
C GLY A 157 10.49 19.03 9.20
N ILE A 158 10.54 19.98 8.28
CA ILE A 158 9.79 21.24 8.34
C ILE A 158 8.43 21.21 7.66
N GLY A 159 8.08 20.10 6.99
CA GLY A 159 6.87 19.94 6.19
C GLY A 159 5.80 19.04 6.82
N GLY A 160 4.54 19.30 6.50
CA GLY A 160 3.40 18.45 6.89
C GLY A 160 2.15 18.81 6.09
N SER A 161 1.25 17.82 5.90
CA SER A 161 -0.05 18.06 5.27
C SER A 161 -0.99 18.74 6.27
N GLY A 162 -1.18 20.02 6.12
CA GLY A 162 -2.10 20.82 6.92
C GLY A 162 -1.40 21.90 7.75
N TYR A 163 -2.04 23.07 7.81
CA TYR A 163 -1.51 24.26 8.47
C TYR A 163 -1.18 24.04 9.95
N GLN A 164 -2.01 23.31 10.67
CA GLN A 164 -1.83 23.04 12.11
C GLN A 164 -0.64 22.13 12.43
N LYS A 165 -0.01 21.50 11.44
CA LYS A 165 1.13 20.61 11.60
C LYS A 165 2.47 21.26 11.26
N LYS A 166 2.48 22.56 11.04
CA LYS A 166 3.68 23.31 10.66
C LYS A 166 4.02 24.31 11.75
N TRP A 167 5.26 24.29 12.18
CA TRP A 167 5.82 25.39 12.97
C TRP A 167 6.08 26.61 12.08
N SER A 168 6.12 27.81 12.68
CA SER A 168 6.66 28.97 11.97
C SER A 168 8.15 28.80 11.72
N ILE A 169 8.63 29.37 10.62
CA ILE A 169 10.06 29.31 10.24
C ILE A 169 10.95 29.82 11.37
N SER A 170 10.54 30.88 12.08
CA SER A 170 11.25 31.44 13.23
C SER A 170 11.50 30.41 14.34
N LYS A 171 10.55 29.53 14.62
CA LYS A 171 10.72 28.46 15.63
C LYS A 171 11.75 27.40 15.21
N TYR A 172 11.83 27.09 13.92
CA TYR A 172 12.85 26.18 13.41
C TYR A 172 14.24 26.80 13.45
N ILE A 173 14.36 28.10 13.11
CA ILE A 173 15.63 28.84 13.20
C ILE A 173 16.13 28.87 14.65
N LEU A 174 15.24 29.15 15.60
CA LEU A 174 15.57 29.17 17.03
C LEU A 174 16.06 27.78 17.50
N LEU A 175 15.39 26.72 17.12
CA LEU A 175 15.81 25.35 17.43
C LEU A 175 17.21 25.04 16.85
N ILE A 176 17.47 25.43 15.60
CA ILE A 176 18.76 25.19 14.94
C ILE A 176 19.88 26.00 15.61
N SER A 177 19.58 27.18 16.14
CA SER A 177 20.59 28.03 16.82
C SER A 177 20.96 27.53 18.21
N GLU A 178 20.16 26.63 18.81
CA GLU A 178 20.41 26.01 20.12
C GLU A 178 21.08 24.61 20.03
N LEU A 179 21.25 24.09 18.81
CA LEU A 179 21.86 22.79 18.55
C LEU A 179 23.32 22.92 18.17
#